data_f586e95138c0d71e9461a6d7fffe3af7
#
_entry.id   f586e95138c0d71e9461a6d7fffe3af7
#
_cell.length_a   1.000
_cell.length_b   1.000
_cell.length_c   1.000
_cell.angle_alpha   90.00
_cell.angle_beta   90.00
_cell.angle_gamma   90.00
#
_symmetry.space_group_name_H-M   'P 1'
#
loop_
_entity.id
_entity.type
_entity.pdbx_description
1 polymer ?
#
loop_
_entity_poly.entity_id
_entity_poly.type
_entity_poly.pdbx_seq_one_letter_code
_entity_poly.pdbx_strand_id
1 'polypeptide(L)'
;KGDGVALAMYNTDESIYGFARSSFQMALSKNYPLYMSTKNTILKAYDGRFKDIFQEVYENEFKDEFKKAGLTYEHRLIDDMVAAAMKWNGGFVWACKNYDGDVQSDTVAQGFGSLGMMSSVLITPDGKTVEAEAAHGTVTRHYRQHQQGQETSTNPIASIFAWTRGLAHRGTLDNNQELVNFCNTLEQVCIQTVEGGEMTKDQI
;
A
#
# COMPACT_ATOMS: atom_id res chain seq x y z
N LYS A 1 -22.62 -34.06 9.39
CA LYS A 1 -21.32 -34.71 9.13
C LYS A 1 -21.19 -34.86 7.62
N GLY A 2 -20.13 -34.36 7.03
CA GLY A 2 -19.88 -34.42 5.60
C GLY A 2 -18.48 -33.89 5.30
N ASP A 3 -18.11 -33.94 4.02
CA ASP A 3 -16.84 -33.37 3.55
C ASP A 3 -16.81 -31.84 3.74
N GLY A 4 -15.61 -31.31 3.95
CA GLY A 4 -15.44 -29.88 4.19
C GLY A 4 -13.99 -29.47 4.03
N VAL A 5 -13.73 -28.17 4.15
CA VAL A 5 -12.38 -27.59 4.12
C VAL A 5 -12.12 -26.84 5.42
N ALA A 6 -10.84 -26.81 5.82
CA ALA A 6 -10.38 -26.03 6.96
C ALA A 6 -9.25 -25.12 6.53
N LEU A 7 -9.19 -23.92 7.12
CA LEU A 7 -8.13 -22.94 6.97
C LEU A 7 -7.58 -22.59 8.35
N ALA A 8 -6.28 -22.42 8.47
CA ALA A 8 -5.65 -21.82 9.65
C ALA A 8 -4.71 -20.69 9.21
N MET A 9 -4.71 -19.59 9.98
CA MET A 9 -3.78 -18.47 9.82
C MET A 9 -2.87 -18.39 11.03
N TYR A 10 -1.61 -18.05 10.79
CA TYR A 10 -0.60 -17.94 11.83
C TYR A 10 0.35 -16.77 11.54
N ASN A 11 0.60 -15.94 12.55
CA ASN A 11 1.65 -14.93 12.57
C ASN A 11 2.37 -14.98 13.91
N THR A 12 3.69 -14.78 13.89
CA THR A 12 4.45 -14.60 15.12
C THR A 12 4.28 -13.20 15.67
N ASP A 13 4.39 -13.03 16.98
CA ASP A 13 4.41 -11.71 17.59
C ASP A 13 5.51 -10.81 16.99
N GLU A 14 6.71 -11.35 16.73
CA GLU A 14 7.79 -10.63 16.08
C GLU A 14 7.38 -10.03 14.74
N SER A 15 6.69 -10.80 13.91
CA SER A 15 6.17 -10.32 12.62
C SER A 15 5.14 -9.20 12.81
N ILE A 16 4.27 -9.32 13.81
CA ILE A 16 3.25 -8.29 14.10
C ILE A 16 3.91 -7.00 14.63
N TYR A 17 4.92 -7.10 15.51
CA TYR A 17 5.71 -5.95 15.97
C TYR A 17 6.44 -5.26 14.81
N GLY A 18 7.05 -6.03 13.91
CA GLY A 18 7.69 -5.50 12.70
C GLY A 18 6.70 -4.74 11.82
N PHE A 19 5.53 -5.31 11.57
CA PHE A 19 4.45 -4.66 10.82
C PHE A 19 3.95 -3.37 11.49
N ALA A 20 3.76 -3.39 12.80
CA ALA A 20 3.33 -2.21 13.54
C ALA A 20 4.37 -1.07 13.41
N ARG A 21 5.64 -1.34 13.68
CA ARG A 21 6.72 -0.33 13.56
C ARG A 21 6.83 0.24 12.16
N SER A 22 6.80 -0.60 11.14
CA SER A 22 6.81 -0.17 9.74
C SER A 22 5.63 0.75 9.40
N SER A 23 4.44 0.42 9.90
CA SER A 23 3.22 1.23 9.69
C SER A 23 3.33 2.60 10.36
N PHE A 24 3.81 2.68 11.59
CA PHE A 24 4.02 3.95 12.30
C PHE A 24 5.11 4.80 11.62
N GLN A 25 6.22 4.20 11.22
CA GLN A 25 7.28 4.89 10.49
C GLN A 25 6.79 5.43 9.14
N MET A 26 6.00 4.65 8.41
CA MET A 26 5.38 5.10 7.16
C MET A 26 4.46 6.30 7.39
N ALA A 27 3.62 6.27 8.42
CA ALA A 27 2.73 7.35 8.77
C ALA A 27 3.50 8.65 9.09
N LEU A 28 4.56 8.57 9.89
CA LEU A 28 5.45 9.69 10.18
C LEU A 28 6.14 10.23 8.91
N SER A 29 6.67 9.35 8.06
CA SER A 29 7.35 9.75 6.82
C SER A 29 6.43 10.46 5.84
N LYS A 30 5.14 10.10 5.81
CA LYS A 30 4.11 10.73 4.98
C LYS A 30 3.45 11.93 5.64
N ASN A 31 3.69 12.13 6.93
CA ASN A 31 2.96 13.10 7.77
C ASN A 31 1.44 12.89 7.71
N TYR A 32 1.01 11.64 7.84
CA TYR A 32 -0.39 11.20 7.78
C TYR A 32 -0.81 10.48 9.06
N PRO A 33 -2.08 10.58 9.48
CA PRO A 33 -2.62 9.75 10.55
C PRO A 33 -2.58 8.27 10.14
N LEU A 34 -2.51 7.38 11.14
CA LEU A 34 -2.51 5.92 10.96
C LEU A 34 -3.82 5.32 11.46
N TYR A 35 -4.45 4.55 10.60
CA TYR A 35 -5.59 3.70 10.95
C TYR A 35 -5.20 2.23 10.77
N MET A 36 -5.36 1.43 11.82
CA MET A 36 -5.19 -0.03 11.77
C MET A 36 -6.56 -0.69 11.83
N SER A 37 -6.86 -1.58 10.91
CA SER A 37 -8.17 -2.24 10.89
C SER A 37 -8.09 -3.74 11.12
N THR A 38 -9.07 -4.25 11.84
CA THR A 38 -9.25 -5.68 12.11
C THR A 38 -10.74 -6.04 12.19
N LYS A 39 -11.02 -7.34 12.28
CA LYS A 39 -12.34 -7.84 12.68
C LYS A 39 -12.24 -8.57 14.04
N ASN A 40 -11.60 -7.94 15.01
CA ASN A 40 -11.39 -8.51 16.34
C ASN A 40 -12.66 -8.83 17.12
N THR A 41 -13.81 -8.30 16.73
CA THR A 41 -15.11 -8.67 17.28
C THR A 41 -15.54 -10.10 16.92
N ILE A 42 -15.01 -10.65 15.83
CA ILE A 42 -15.24 -12.01 15.34
C ILE A 42 -13.99 -12.87 15.54
N LEU A 43 -12.85 -12.45 15.00
CA LEU A 43 -11.56 -13.14 15.11
C LEU A 43 -10.84 -12.69 16.39
N LYS A 44 -11.44 -12.95 17.54
CA LYS A 44 -11.07 -12.34 18.83
C LYS A 44 -9.62 -12.56 19.23
N ALA A 45 -9.10 -13.77 19.04
CA ALA A 45 -7.71 -14.10 19.41
C ALA A 45 -6.71 -13.59 18.36
N TYR A 46 -6.88 -13.97 17.10
CA TYR A 46 -5.94 -13.65 16.03
C TYR A 46 -5.90 -12.14 15.75
N ASP A 47 -7.02 -11.53 15.44
CA ASP A 47 -7.12 -10.10 15.17
C ASP A 47 -6.90 -9.25 16.42
N GLY A 48 -7.34 -9.74 17.59
CA GLY A 48 -7.09 -9.10 18.88
C GLY A 48 -5.61 -8.96 19.17
N ARG A 49 -4.78 -9.97 18.82
CA ARG A 49 -3.34 -9.89 19.03
C ARG A 49 -2.70 -8.78 18.18
N PHE A 50 -3.11 -8.61 16.93
CA PHE A 50 -2.68 -7.47 16.09
C PHE A 50 -3.04 -6.13 16.72
N LYS A 51 -4.31 -5.97 17.12
CA LYS A 51 -4.78 -4.75 17.77
C LYS A 51 -3.97 -4.42 19.03
N ASP A 52 -3.73 -5.42 19.89
CA ASP A 52 -3.06 -5.23 21.16
C ASP A 52 -1.59 -4.85 20.96
N ILE A 53 -0.87 -5.51 20.03
CA ILE A 53 0.52 -5.19 19.71
C ILE A 53 0.63 -3.79 19.09
N PHE A 54 -0.26 -3.42 18.16
CA PHE A 54 -0.24 -2.06 17.59
C PHE A 54 -0.46 -0.99 18.66
N GLN A 55 -1.36 -1.23 19.60
CA GLN A 55 -1.58 -0.31 20.73
C GLN A 55 -0.34 -0.22 21.63
N GLU A 56 0.27 -1.35 21.95
CA GLU A 56 1.50 -1.42 22.75
C GLU A 56 2.66 -0.64 22.10
N VAL A 57 2.90 -0.87 20.80
CA VAL A 57 3.95 -0.17 20.03
C VAL A 57 3.66 1.33 19.97
N TYR A 58 2.43 1.72 19.74
CA TYR A 58 2.03 3.13 19.77
C TYR A 58 2.36 3.78 21.11
N GLU A 59 1.86 3.21 22.22
CA GLU A 59 2.02 3.80 23.55
C GLU A 59 3.50 3.89 24.00
N ASN A 60 4.29 2.87 23.67
CA ASN A 60 5.66 2.75 24.17
C ASN A 60 6.71 3.38 23.25
N GLU A 61 6.47 3.42 21.92
CA GLU A 61 7.51 3.79 20.97
C GLU A 61 7.17 5.05 20.15
N PHE A 62 5.90 5.30 19.78
CA PHE A 62 5.57 6.33 18.80
C PHE A 62 4.66 7.47 19.30
N LYS A 63 4.06 7.34 20.47
CA LYS A 63 3.07 8.31 20.97
C LYS A 63 3.59 9.74 21.03
N ASP A 64 4.80 9.93 21.51
CA ASP A 64 5.40 11.26 21.65
C ASP A 64 5.74 11.87 20.29
N GLU A 65 6.21 11.06 19.34
CA GLU A 65 6.50 11.51 17.97
C GLU A 65 5.23 11.88 17.23
N PHE A 66 4.18 11.07 17.31
CA PHE A 66 2.87 11.35 16.73
C PHE A 66 2.28 12.63 17.31
N LYS A 67 2.37 12.82 18.63
CA LYS A 67 1.93 14.05 19.28
C LYS A 67 2.67 15.29 18.81
N LYS A 68 4.00 15.19 18.66
CA LYS A 68 4.84 16.29 18.13
C LYS A 68 4.49 16.62 16.69
N ALA A 69 4.20 15.61 15.87
CA ALA A 69 3.79 15.77 14.48
C ALA A 69 2.31 16.19 14.30
N GLY A 70 1.51 16.22 15.37
CA GLY A 70 0.08 16.48 15.29
C GLY A 70 -0.72 15.35 14.64
N LEU A 71 -0.18 14.12 14.64
CA LEU A 71 -0.78 12.93 14.04
C LEU A 71 -1.54 12.10 15.07
N THR A 72 -2.48 11.29 14.58
CA THR A 72 -3.28 10.38 15.39
C THR A 72 -3.12 8.94 14.94
N TYR A 73 -3.26 8.03 15.89
CA TYR A 73 -3.42 6.61 15.65
C TYR A 73 -4.77 6.14 16.16
N GLU A 74 -5.46 5.33 15.36
CA GLU A 74 -6.76 4.76 15.74
C GLU A 74 -6.88 3.33 15.20
N HIS A 75 -7.37 2.41 16.04
CA HIS A 75 -7.83 1.10 15.60
C HIS A 75 -9.31 1.17 15.27
N ARG A 76 -9.70 0.65 14.09
CA ARG A 76 -11.09 0.57 13.63
C ARG A 76 -11.48 -0.84 13.21
N LEU A 77 -12.76 -1.16 13.22
CA LEU A 77 -13.25 -2.36 12.56
C LEU A 77 -13.11 -2.23 11.05
N ILE A 78 -12.79 -3.32 10.36
CA ILE A 78 -12.54 -3.32 8.91
C ILE A 78 -13.72 -2.77 8.10
N ASP A 79 -14.94 -3.14 8.47
CA ASP A 79 -16.16 -2.67 7.80
C ASP A 79 -16.38 -1.15 7.96
N ASP A 80 -16.08 -0.60 9.14
CA ASP A 80 -16.10 0.86 9.36
C ASP A 80 -15.00 1.56 8.56
N MET A 81 -13.80 0.99 8.53
CA MET A 81 -12.69 1.59 7.80
C MET A 81 -12.90 1.54 6.26
N VAL A 82 -13.52 0.49 5.74
CA VAL A 82 -13.94 0.44 4.32
C VAL A 82 -14.91 1.59 4.01
N ALA A 83 -15.91 1.80 4.86
CA ALA A 83 -16.86 2.89 4.68
C ALA A 83 -16.18 4.27 4.76
N ALA A 84 -15.19 4.42 5.63
CA ALA A 84 -14.40 5.64 5.77
C ALA A 84 -13.52 5.88 4.51
N ALA A 85 -12.81 4.87 4.03
CA ALA A 85 -11.96 4.97 2.84
C ALA A 85 -12.72 5.40 1.59
N MET A 86 -13.98 4.98 1.45
CA MET A 86 -14.84 5.37 0.32
C MET A 86 -15.42 6.79 0.43
N LYS A 87 -15.29 7.44 1.59
CA LYS A 87 -15.92 8.76 1.85
C LYS A 87 -14.93 9.87 2.16
N TRP A 88 -13.76 9.52 2.68
CA TRP A 88 -12.75 10.50 3.09
C TRP A 88 -11.95 10.99 1.89
N ASN A 89 -11.37 12.17 2.03
CA ASN A 89 -10.55 12.79 0.99
C ASN A 89 -9.14 12.19 0.85
N GLY A 90 -8.83 11.10 1.54
CA GLY A 90 -7.48 10.53 1.57
C GLY A 90 -6.56 11.21 2.59
N GLY A 91 -5.23 11.07 2.41
CA GLY A 91 -4.26 11.66 3.34
C GLY A 91 -4.15 10.88 4.66
N PHE A 92 -4.21 9.57 4.61
CA PHE A 92 -4.02 8.68 5.77
C PHE A 92 -3.28 7.41 5.36
N VAL A 93 -2.63 6.78 6.32
CA VAL A 93 -2.07 5.44 6.18
C VAL A 93 -3.06 4.44 6.77
N TRP A 94 -3.37 3.41 5.99
CA TRP A 94 -4.26 2.34 6.41
C TRP A 94 -3.48 1.03 6.55
N ALA A 95 -3.22 0.61 7.79
CA ALA A 95 -2.57 -0.65 8.09
C ALA A 95 -3.59 -1.79 8.04
N CYS A 96 -3.41 -2.67 7.07
CA CYS A 96 -4.26 -3.84 6.82
C CYS A 96 -3.45 -5.12 6.99
N LYS A 97 -4.09 -6.16 7.50
CA LYS A 97 -3.55 -7.52 7.41
C LYS A 97 -3.61 -8.03 5.97
N ASN A 98 -2.87 -9.10 5.69
CA ASN A 98 -2.64 -9.71 4.38
C ASN A 98 -3.84 -9.61 3.41
N TYR A 99 -4.85 -10.46 3.55
CA TYR A 99 -5.99 -10.49 2.61
C TYR A 99 -6.88 -9.25 2.70
N ASP A 100 -7.00 -8.65 3.88
CA ASP A 100 -7.71 -7.38 4.04
C ASP A 100 -7.04 -6.30 3.18
N GLY A 101 -5.71 -6.19 3.24
CA GLY A 101 -4.93 -5.25 2.46
C GLY A 101 -4.97 -5.52 0.97
N ASP A 102 -4.82 -6.78 0.57
CA ASP A 102 -4.88 -7.22 -0.82
C ASP A 102 -6.20 -6.82 -1.48
N VAL A 103 -7.32 -7.18 -0.88
CA VAL A 103 -8.65 -6.87 -1.42
C VAL A 103 -8.96 -5.36 -1.35
N GLN A 104 -8.62 -4.69 -0.25
CA GLN A 104 -8.98 -3.27 -0.07
C GLN A 104 -8.14 -2.33 -0.93
N SER A 105 -6.86 -2.63 -1.16
CA SER A 105 -6.02 -1.81 -2.05
C SER A 105 -6.58 -1.78 -3.47
N ASP A 106 -6.94 -2.93 -4.01
CA ASP A 106 -7.56 -3.04 -5.33
C ASP A 106 -8.95 -2.38 -5.40
N THR A 107 -9.77 -2.59 -4.37
CA THR A 107 -11.12 -2.00 -4.30
C THR A 107 -11.05 -0.47 -4.30
N VAL A 108 -10.17 0.12 -3.50
CA VAL A 108 -9.99 1.58 -3.44
C VAL A 108 -9.42 2.10 -4.76
N ALA A 109 -8.42 1.42 -5.32
CA ALA A 109 -7.84 1.81 -6.61
C ALA A 109 -8.87 1.83 -7.74
N GLN A 110 -9.72 0.82 -7.82
CA GLN A 110 -10.81 0.77 -8.81
C GLN A 110 -11.89 1.82 -8.57
N GLY A 111 -12.13 2.18 -7.32
CA GLY A 111 -13.13 3.20 -6.96
C GLY A 111 -12.70 4.63 -7.28
N PHE A 112 -11.42 4.93 -7.30
CA PHE A 112 -10.87 6.28 -7.45
C PHE A 112 -9.93 6.47 -8.65
N GLY A 113 -9.70 5.43 -9.43
CA GLY A 113 -8.81 5.49 -10.55
C GLY A 113 -8.69 4.16 -11.27
N SER A 114 -7.44 3.75 -11.55
CA SER A 114 -7.14 2.52 -12.26
C SER A 114 -6.05 1.72 -11.54
N LEU A 115 -6.17 0.40 -11.51
CA LEU A 115 -5.11 -0.51 -11.08
C LEU A 115 -3.79 -0.25 -11.80
N GLY A 116 -3.85 0.16 -13.07
CA GLY A 116 -2.65 0.47 -13.87
C GLY A 116 -1.84 1.66 -13.37
N MET A 117 -2.34 2.42 -12.39
CA MET A 117 -1.62 3.54 -11.75
C MET A 117 -1.08 3.17 -10.36
N MET A 118 -1.33 1.97 -9.88
CA MET A 118 -0.82 1.50 -8.60
C MET A 118 0.62 1.01 -8.71
N SER A 119 1.39 1.24 -7.67
CA SER A 119 2.68 0.57 -7.44
C SER A 119 2.61 -0.25 -6.16
N SER A 120 3.29 -1.40 -6.16
CA SER A 120 3.47 -2.24 -5.00
C SER A 120 4.91 -2.12 -4.50
N VAL A 121 5.08 -1.97 -3.20
CA VAL A 121 6.39 -1.89 -2.56
C VAL A 121 6.40 -2.78 -1.33
N LEU A 122 7.33 -3.74 -1.30
CA LEU A 122 7.68 -4.50 -0.12
C LEU A 122 8.86 -3.82 0.56
N ILE A 123 8.75 -3.60 1.86
CA ILE A 123 9.80 -2.96 2.64
C ILE A 123 10.09 -3.78 3.90
N THR A 124 11.37 -3.96 4.22
CA THR A 124 11.78 -4.59 5.47
C THR A 124 11.43 -3.70 6.67
N PRO A 125 11.19 -4.29 7.88
CA PRO A 125 10.83 -3.50 9.07
C PRO A 125 11.85 -2.41 9.45
N ASP A 126 13.12 -2.58 9.08
CA ASP A 126 14.19 -1.59 9.30
C ASP A 126 14.29 -0.54 8.18
N GLY A 127 13.44 -0.64 7.16
CA GLY A 127 13.39 0.29 6.03
C GLY A 127 14.59 0.25 5.08
N LYS A 128 15.50 -0.71 5.22
CA LYS A 128 16.76 -0.74 4.44
C LYS A 128 16.63 -1.44 3.10
N THR A 129 15.75 -2.42 3.00
CA THR A 129 15.56 -3.18 1.78
C THR A 129 14.16 -2.93 1.24
N VAL A 130 14.08 -2.61 -0.04
CA VAL A 130 12.84 -2.35 -0.76
C VAL A 130 12.81 -3.19 -2.03
N GLU A 131 11.69 -3.84 -2.27
CA GLU A 131 11.32 -4.42 -3.56
C GLU A 131 10.12 -3.65 -4.10
N ALA A 132 10.23 -3.11 -5.30
CA ALA A 132 9.15 -2.36 -5.94
C ALA A 132 8.74 -3.06 -7.24
N GLU A 133 7.44 -3.20 -7.44
CA GLU A 133 6.87 -3.86 -8.60
C GLU A 133 5.62 -3.14 -9.12
N ALA A 134 5.18 -3.49 -10.32
CA ALA A 134 3.85 -3.12 -10.80
C ALA A 134 2.79 -3.93 -10.03
N ALA A 135 1.75 -3.27 -9.56
CA ALA A 135 0.70 -3.90 -8.76
C ALA A 135 -0.25 -4.80 -9.57
N HIS A 136 0.04 -5.07 -10.85
CA HIS A 136 -0.78 -5.91 -11.73
C HIS A 136 0.06 -6.95 -12.45
N GLY A 137 -0.58 -7.99 -12.96
CA GLY A 137 0.06 -9.05 -13.73
C GLY A 137 0.49 -8.62 -15.14
N THR A 138 1.06 -9.57 -15.88
CA THR A 138 1.68 -9.36 -17.20
C THR A 138 0.68 -9.19 -18.36
N VAL A 139 -0.63 -9.20 -18.09
CA VAL A 139 -1.71 -9.03 -19.09
C VAL A 139 -1.50 -9.92 -20.33
N THR A 140 -1.25 -11.20 -20.12
CA THR A 140 -0.96 -12.19 -21.17
C THR A 140 -1.98 -12.25 -22.29
N ARG A 141 -3.25 -11.86 -22.02
CA ARG A 141 -4.30 -11.77 -23.02
C ARG A 141 -3.97 -10.73 -24.11
N HIS A 142 -3.50 -9.53 -23.71
CA HIS A 142 -3.10 -8.48 -24.64
C HIS A 142 -1.91 -8.91 -25.50
N TYR A 143 -0.91 -9.57 -24.87
CA TYR A 143 0.23 -10.09 -25.63
C TYR A 143 -0.18 -11.11 -26.68
N ARG A 144 -1.11 -12.03 -26.38
CA ARG A 144 -1.63 -12.99 -27.35
C ARG A 144 -2.40 -12.31 -28.49
N GLN A 145 -3.18 -11.28 -28.19
CA GLN A 145 -3.85 -10.47 -29.20
C GLN A 145 -2.86 -9.75 -30.11
N HIS A 146 -1.80 -9.16 -29.53
CA HIS A 146 -0.72 -8.54 -30.29
C HIS A 146 -0.01 -9.53 -31.22
N GLN A 147 0.29 -10.75 -30.75
CA GLN A 147 0.88 -11.80 -31.59
C GLN A 147 -0.02 -12.21 -32.79
N GLN A 148 -1.33 -12.02 -32.66
CA GLN A 148 -2.30 -12.26 -33.73
C GLN A 148 -2.48 -11.05 -34.66
N GLY A 149 -1.70 -9.99 -34.50
CA GLY A 149 -1.77 -8.77 -35.30
C GLY A 149 -2.96 -7.87 -34.94
N GLN A 150 -3.60 -8.08 -33.78
CA GLN A 150 -4.67 -7.20 -33.29
C GLN A 150 -4.08 -5.95 -32.65
N GLU A 151 -4.80 -4.85 -32.74
CA GLU A 151 -4.46 -3.63 -32.02
C GLU A 151 -4.62 -3.83 -30.52
N THR A 152 -3.56 -3.50 -29.78
CA THR A 152 -3.53 -3.56 -28.32
C THR A 152 -2.89 -2.30 -27.76
N SER A 153 -3.28 -1.94 -26.53
CA SER A 153 -2.62 -0.87 -25.79
C SER A 153 -1.99 -1.41 -24.50
N THR A 154 -0.92 -0.75 -24.06
CA THR A 154 -0.20 -1.10 -22.84
C THR A 154 0.12 0.16 -22.05
N ASN A 155 -0.29 0.17 -20.79
CA ASN A 155 0.02 1.24 -19.84
C ASN A 155 1.37 0.97 -19.16
N PRO A 156 2.40 1.83 -19.34
CA PRO A 156 3.70 1.64 -18.72
C PRO A 156 3.82 2.26 -17.31
N ILE A 157 2.81 3.00 -16.83
CA ILE A 157 2.93 3.85 -15.63
C ILE A 157 3.30 3.05 -14.39
N ALA A 158 2.62 1.92 -14.14
CA ALA A 158 2.95 1.08 -12.98
C ALA A 158 4.41 0.59 -13.00
N SER A 159 4.93 0.24 -14.18
CA SER A 159 6.35 -0.15 -14.33
C SER A 159 7.30 1.04 -14.11
N ILE A 160 6.95 2.22 -14.62
CA ILE A 160 7.72 3.46 -14.39
C ILE A 160 7.76 3.74 -12.88
N PHE A 161 6.61 3.69 -12.20
CA PHE A 161 6.54 3.96 -10.76
C PHE A 161 7.27 2.92 -9.92
N ALA A 162 7.29 1.64 -10.32
CA ALA A 162 8.13 0.64 -9.68
C ALA A 162 9.62 1.02 -9.74
N TRP A 163 10.11 1.42 -10.91
CA TRP A 163 11.49 1.87 -11.07
C TRP A 163 11.79 3.15 -10.28
N THR A 164 10.93 4.16 -10.36
CA THR A 164 11.17 5.43 -9.63
C THR A 164 11.13 5.23 -8.12
N ARG A 165 10.25 4.39 -7.59
CA ARG A 165 10.21 4.06 -6.16
C ARG A 165 11.49 3.37 -5.69
N GLY A 166 11.94 2.35 -6.41
CA GLY A 166 13.19 1.65 -6.10
C GLY A 166 14.42 2.57 -6.18
N LEU A 167 14.52 3.37 -7.25
CA LEU A 167 15.63 4.32 -7.44
C LEU A 167 15.61 5.47 -6.43
N ALA A 168 14.44 6.01 -6.08
CA ALA A 168 14.32 7.04 -5.05
C ALA A 168 14.76 6.52 -3.68
N HIS A 169 14.37 5.29 -3.34
CA HIS A 169 14.85 4.64 -2.11
C HIS A 169 16.38 4.47 -2.14
N ARG A 170 16.95 4.00 -3.23
CA ARG A 170 18.40 3.89 -3.40
C ARG A 170 19.08 5.26 -3.28
N GLY A 171 18.51 6.28 -3.91
CA GLY A 171 19.00 7.67 -3.81
C GLY A 171 19.02 8.17 -2.37
N THR A 172 18.00 7.84 -1.59
CA THR A 172 17.93 8.18 -0.15
C THR A 172 19.03 7.50 0.63
N LEU A 173 19.25 6.20 0.42
CA LEU A 173 20.32 5.45 1.10
C LEU A 173 21.73 5.97 0.76
N ASP A 174 21.93 6.45 -0.46
CA ASP A 174 23.22 6.99 -0.93
C ASP A 174 23.39 8.49 -0.68
N ASN A 175 22.39 9.16 -0.07
CA ASN A 175 22.31 10.62 0.04
C ASN A 175 22.44 11.34 -1.33
N ASN A 176 21.93 10.72 -2.39
CA ASN A 176 21.88 11.25 -3.74
C ASN A 176 20.54 11.96 -4.01
N GLN A 177 20.46 13.22 -3.61
CA GLN A 177 19.25 14.03 -3.74
C GLN A 177 18.87 14.28 -5.21
N GLU A 178 19.84 14.30 -6.11
CA GLU A 178 19.61 14.51 -7.55
C GLU A 178 18.81 13.34 -8.14
N LEU A 179 19.16 12.10 -7.78
CA LEU A 179 18.41 10.90 -8.17
C LEU A 179 16.99 10.90 -7.58
N VAL A 180 16.83 11.26 -6.31
CA VAL A 180 15.51 11.38 -5.69
C VAL A 180 14.64 12.41 -6.42
N ASN A 181 15.20 13.58 -6.72
CA ASN A 181 14.47 14.65 -7.41
C ASN A 181 14.09 14.23 -8.84
N PHE A 182 14.96 13.53 -9.57
CA PHE A 182 14.64 12.97 -10.88
C PHE A 182 13.44 12.02 -10.81
N CYS A 183 13.45 11.07 -9.88
CA CYS A 183 12.36 10.12 -9.71
C CYS A 183 11.02 10.82 -9.41
N ASN A 184 11.01 11.76 -8.47
CA ASN A 184 9.82 12.51 -8.11
C ASN A 184 9.30 13.36 -9.27
N THR A 185 10.20 13.98 -10.04
CA THR A 185 9.82 14.76 -11.22
C THR A 185 9.20 13.88 -12.31
N LEU A 186 9.79 12.72 -12.56
CA LEU A 186 9.25 11.77 -13.55
C LEU A 186 7.84 11.29 -13.17
N GLU A 187 7.62 10.93 -11.90
CA GLU A 187 6.28 10.56 -11.43
C GLU A 187 5.28 11.71 -11.60
N GLN A 188 5.67 12.92 -11.22
CA GLN A 188 4.81 14.10 -11.36
C GLN A 188 4.45 14.38 -12.83
N VAL A 189 5.39 14.23 -13.74
CA VAL A 189 5.14 14.39 -15.19
C VAL A 189 4.14 13.32 -15.68
N CYS A 190 4.30 12.06 -15.28
CA CYS A 190 3.35 11.01 -15.64
C CYS A 190 1.93 11.34 -15.16
N ILE A 191 1.79 11.77 -13.89
CA ILE A 191 0.50 12.15 -13.30
C ILE A 191 -0.13 13.30 -14.10
N GLN A 192 0.62 14.38 -14.34
CA GLN A 192 0.13 15.55 -15.06
C GLN A 192 -0.27 15.23 -16.51
N THR A 193 0.44 14.31 -17.18
CA THR A 193 0.12 13.86 -18.53
C THR A 193 -1.24 13.15 -18.55
N VAL A 194 -1.46 12.23 -17.61
CA VAL A 194 -2.74 11.51 -17.48
C VAL A 194 -3.88 12.45 -17.10
N GLU A 195 -3.67 13.34 -16.13
CA GLU A 195 -4.66 14.36 -15.73
C GLU A 195 -4.98 15.34 -16.88
N GLY A 196 -4.02 15.58 -17.77
CA GLY A 196 -4.21 16.34 -18.99
C GLY A 196 -5.02 15.63 -20.08
N GLY A 197 -5.39 14.36 -19.85
CA GLY A 197 -6.15 13.54 -20.80
C GLY A 197 -5.30 12.82 -21.85
N GLU A 198 -3.97 12.87 -21.74
CA GLU A 198 -3.04 12.13 -22.58
C GLU A 198 -2.74 10.78 -21.93
N MET A 199 -3.51 9.76 -22.29
CA MET A 199 -3.42 8.43 -21.67
C MET A 199 -3.66 7.31 -22.68
N THR A 200 -3.27 6.11 -22.34
CA THR A 200 -3.56 4.91 -23.13
C THR A 200 -4.99 4.44 -22.91
N LYS A 201 -5.57 3.72 -23.88
CA LYS A 201 -6.98 3.28 -23.89
C LYS A 201 -7.38 2.46 -22.65
N ASP A 202 -6.46 1.77 -22.05
CA ASP A 202 -6.67 0.94 -20.85
C ASP A 202 -6.70 1.74 -19.53
N GLN A 203 -6.54 3.05 -19.60
CA GLN A 203 -6.64 3.98 -18.46
C GLN A 203 -7.97 4.75 -18.41
N ILE A 204 -8.86 4.51 -19.38
CA ILE A 204 -10.17 5.18 -19.50
C ILE A 204 -11.24 4.42 -18.73
#